data_9f22e38f162c48c5b12c0c1bc69dcd54
#
_entry.id   9f22e38f162c48c5b12c0c1bc69dcd54
#
_cell.length_a   1.000
_cell.length_b   1.000
_cell.length_c   1.000
_cell.angle_alpha   90.00
_cell.angle_beta   90.00
_cell.angle_gamma   90.00
#
_symmetry.space_group_name_H-M   'P 1'
#
loop_
_entity.id
_entity.type
_entity.pdbx_description
1 polymer ?
#
loop_
_entity_poly.entity_id
_entity_poly.type
_entity_poly.pdbx_seq_one_letter_code
_entity_poly.pdbx_strand_id
1 'polypeptide(L)'
;MTNAKEKKKIVLWLIVLAILAAAAFTVTAIVRHNQRPAWDGGYSVHISEVMTDNKTCPNGEGVLCDWIEIENTSSKDFSIGGYYLSDETGKGKYCFPAGTVVPARGYLVVWCSPDEEGDYAPFALRKAGGETVCLMNENRAVLDSAVTAACRSGQSLVRGSDGALIPA
;
A
#
# COMPACT_ATOMS: atom_id res chain seq x y z
N MET A 1 -20.99 -10.16 40.42
CA MET A 1 -20.48 -11.30 39.62
C MET A 1 -21.34 -11.43 38.37
N THR A 2 -20.84 -11.13 37.19
CA THR A 2 -21.58 -11.28 35.92
C THR A 2 -21.75 -12.74 35.57
N ASN A 3 -23.00 -13.15 35.36
CA ASN A 3 -23.40 -14.53 35.03
C ASN A 3 -22.72 -15.00 33.73
N ALA A 4 -22.37 -16.27 33.62
CA ALA A 4 -21.71 -16.86 32.44
C ALA A 4 -22.50 -16.63 31.12
N LYS A 5 -23.82 -16.54 31.19
CA LYS A 5 -24.67 -16.16 30.04
C LYS A 5 -24.47 -14.74 29.59
N GLU A 6 -24.27 -13.77 30.50
CA GLU A 6 -24.00 -12.38 30.17
C GLU A 6 -22.61 -12.21 29.58
N LYS A 7 -21.61 -12.92 30.09
CA LYS A 7 -20.25 -12.92 29.49
C LYS A 7 -20.25 -13.43 28.03
N LYS A 8 -21.01 -14.51 27.75
CA LYS A 8 -21.13 -15.01 26.37
C LYS A 8 -21.83 -14.02 25.43
N LYS A 9 -22.85 -13.31 25.90
CA LYS A 9 -23.52 -12.26 25.13
C LYS A 9 -22.53 -11.09 24.81
N ILE A 10 -21.79 -10.65 25.81
CA ILE A 10 -20.79 -9.56 25.64
C ILE A 10 -19.73 -9.96 24.61
N VAL A 11 -19.19 -11.19 24.70
CA VAL A 11 -18.19 -11.69 23.73
C VAL A 11 -18.80 -11.75 22.31
N LEU A 12 -20.03 -12.26 22.18
CA LEU A 12 -20.71 -12.30 20.88
C LEU A 12 -20.92 -10.91 20.29
N TRP A 13 -21.32 -9.91 21.09
CA TRP A 13 -21.46 -8.52 20.67
C TRP A 13 -20.13 -7.90 20.24
N LEU A 14 -19.04 -8.20 20.95
CA LEU A 14 -17.70 -7.71 20.57
C LEU A 14 -17.24 -8.30 19.23
N ILE A 15 -17.50 -9.59 18.98
CA ILE A 15 -17.21 -10.24 17.70
C ILE A 15 -18.01 -9.60 16.56
N VAL A 16 -19.31 -9.37 16.77
CA VAL A 16 -20.17 -8.70 15.77
C VAL A 16 -19.69 -7.30 15.46
N LEU A 17 -19.33 -6.52 16.49
CA LEU A 17 -18.76 -5.18 16.30
C LEU A 17 -17.44 -5.20 15.54
N ALA A 18 -16.55 -6.16 15.82
CA ALA A 18 -15.29 -6.32 15.09
C ALA A 18 -15.52 -6.67 13.61
N ILE A 19 -16.48 -7.55 13.31
CA ILE A 19 -16.83 -7.90 11.92
C ILE A 19 -17.43 -6.70 11.19
N LEU A 20 -18.31 -5.91 11.84
CA LEU A 20 -18.91 -4.71 11.25
C LEU A 20 -17.85 -3.62 11.01
N ALA A 21 -16.89 -3.45 11.92
CA ALA A 21 -15.79 -2.52 11.75
C ALA A 21 -14.87 -2.93 10.58
N ALA A 22 -14.54 -4.22 10.45
CA ALA A 22 -13.77 -4.75 9.33
C ALA A 22 -14.51 -4.56 8.00
N ALA A 23 -15.82 -4.85 7.95
CA ALA A 23 -16.64 -4.64 6.77
C ALA A 23 -16.75 -3.16 6.38
N ALA A 24 -16.89 -2.26 7.35
CA ALA A 24 -16.91 -0.82 7.11
C ALA A 24 -15.56 -0.32 6.56
N PHE A 25 -14.45 -0.84 7.07
CA PHE A 25 -13.12 -0.52 6.60
C PHE A 25 -12.90 -0.97 5.16
N THR A 26 -13.29 -2.21 4.81
CA THR A 26 -13.20 -2.73 3.43
C THR A 26 -14.09 -1.94 2.46
N VAL A 27 -15.32 -1.61 2.85
CA VAL A 27 -16.22 -0.78 2.02
C VAL A 27 -15.64 0.62 1.82
N THR A 28 -15.09 1.24 2.85
CA THR A 28 -14.47 2.57 2.75
C THR A 28 -13.24 2.54 1.84
N ALA A 29 -12.41 1.50 1.92
CA ALA A 29 -11.25 1.32 1.04
C ALA A 29 -11.68 1.16 -0.41
N ILE A 30 -12.71 0.33 -0.69
CA ILE A 30 -13.26 0.12 -2.03
C ILE A 30 -13.86 1.42 -2.58
N VAL A 31 -14.62 2.17 -1.77
CA VAL A 31 -15.23 3.44 -2.21
C VAL A 31 -14.15 4.48 -2.52
N ARG A 32 -13.12 4.60 -1.68
CA ARG A 32 -11.99 5.52 -1.94
C ARG A 32 -11.24 5.12 -3.21
N HIS A 33 -10.97 3.83 -3.42
CA HIS A 33 -10.32 3.33 -4.63
C HIS A 33 -11.12 3.69 -5.90
N ASN A 34 -12.44 3.49 -5.90
CA ASN A 34 -13.31 3.82 -7.03
C ASN A 34 -13.46 5.33 -7.30
N GLN A 35 -13.07 6.19 -6.36
CA GLN A 35 -13.12 7.65 -6.52
C GLN A 35 -11.77 8.26 -6.93
N ARG A 36 -10.71 7.44 -7.06
CA ARG A 36 -9.40 7.94 -7.51
C ARG A 36 -9.48 8.37 -8.97
N PRO A 37 -8.86 9.52 -9.32
CA PRO A 37 -8.69 9.89 -10.71
C PRO A 37 -7.92 8.79 -11.45
N ALA A 38 -8.34 8.42 -12.64
CA ALA A 38 -7.60 7.46 -13.45
C ALA A 38 -6.25 8.08 -13.85
N TRP A 39 -5.16 7.41 -13.51
CA TRP A 39 -3.84 7.71 -14.01
C TRP A 39 -3.70 7.21 -15.45
N ASP A 40 -3.32 8.08 -16.40
CA ASP A 40 -3.13 7.75 -17.82
C ASP A 40 -1.67 7.83 -18.29
N GLY A 41 -0.72 7.86 -17.34
CA GLY A 41 0.71 8.11 -17.53
C GLY A 41 1.53 7.03 -18.25
N GLY A 42 0.92 6.13 -19.01
CA GLY A 42 1.61 5.31 -20.01
C GLY A 42 1.92 3.86 -19.64
N TYR A 43 2.00 3.49 -18.37
CA TYR A 43 2.16 2.09 -17.96
C TYR A 43 0.91 1.60 -17.22
N SER A 44 0.47 0.40 -17.58
CA SER A 44 -0.68 -0.24 -16.92
C SER A 44 -0.40 -0.60 -15.45
N VAL A 45 0.88 -0.69 -15.07
CA VAL A 45 1.31 -0.96 -13.70
C VAL A 45 2.11 0.24 -13.19
N HIS A 46 1.68 0.83 -12.09
CA HIS A 46 2.24 2.07 -11.53
C HIS A 46 2.03 2.16 -10.02
N ILE A 47 2.74 3.08 -9.38
CA ILE A 47 2.58 3.42 -7.95
C ILE A 47 1.31 4.25 -7.82
N SER A 48 0.30 3.74 -7.12
CA SER A 48 -1.02 4.37 -6.94
C SER A 48 -1.17 5.11 -5.63
N GLU A 49 -0.58 4.59 -4.55
CA GLU A 49 -0.69 5.19 -3.21
C GLU A 49 0.55 4.91 -2.37
N VAL A 50 0.85 5.82 -1.46
CA VAL A 50 2.01 5.72 -0.56
C VAL A 50 1.62 6.20 0.84
N MET A 51 2.06 5.49 1.88
CA MET A 51 1.92 5.87 3.28
C MET A 51 3.30 6.05 3.93
N THR A 52 3.64 7.26 4.34
CA THR A 52 4.98 7.64 4.84
C THR A 52 5.08 7.81 6.37
N ASP A 53 4.00 7.66 7.10
CA ASP A 53 3.93 7.67 8.57
C ASP A 53 2.67 6.94 9.00
N ASN A 54 2.67 5.63 8.82
CA ASN A 54 1.52 4.78 9.10
C ASN A 54 1.25 4.65 10.60
N LYS A 55 0.06 5.06 11.02
CA LYS A 55 -0.43 4.95 12.40
C LYS A 55 -1.79 4.27 12.52
N THR A 56 -2.37 3.85 11.40
CA THR A 56 -3.78 3.45 11.33
C THR A 56 -4.03 2.13 10.62
N CYS A 57 -3.14 1.70 9.74
CA CYS A 57 -3.33 0.52 8.90
C CYS A 57 -2.24 -0.51 9.18
N PRO A 58 -2.40 -1.42 10.15
CA PRO A 58 -1.45 -2.51 10.37
C PRO A 58 -1.52 -3.51 9.21
N ASN A 59 -0.40 -4.18 8.94
CA ASN A 59 -0.37 -5.32 8.02
C ASN A 59 -1.07 -6.56 8.62
N GLY A 60 -1.06 -7.68 7.91
CA GLY A 60 -1.65 -8.94 8.37
C GLY A 60 -1.06 -9.51 9.67
N GLU A 61 0.13 -9.05 10.07
CA GLU A 61 0.84 -9.43 11.30
C GLU A 61 0.63 -8.41 12.43
N GLY A 62 -0.10 -7.33 12.18
CA GLY A 62 -0.37 -6.27 13.16
C GLY A 62 0.72 -5.20 13.24
N VAL A 63 1.70 -5.21 12.33
CA VAL A 63 2.80 -4.24 12.28
C VAL A 63 2.35 -2.95 11.59
N LEU A 64 2.64 -1.81 12.22
CA LEU A 64 2.43 -0.47 11.66
C LEU A 64 3.74 0.03 11.03
N CYS A 65 3.90 -0.16 9.75
CA CYS A 65 5.03 0.34 8.97
C CYS A 65 4.55 1.06 7.72
N ASP A 66 5.44 1.79 7.06
CA ASP A 66 5.14 2.46 5.80
C ASP A 66 4.75 1.46 4.72
N TRP A 67 4.09 1.93 3.67
CA TRP A 67 3.73 1.05 2.56
C TRP A 67 3.59 1.79 1.24
N ILE A 68 3.74 1.04 0.16
CA ILE A 68 3.57 1.49 -1.23
C ILE A 68 2.59 0.55 -1.91
N GLU A 69 1.56 1.11 -2.54
CA GLU A 69 0.61 0.36 -3.36
C GLU A 69 0.98 0.48 -4.83
N ILE A 70 0.98 -0.65 -5.50
CA ILE A 70 1.17 -0.77 -6.94
C ILE A 70 -0.15 -1.23 -7.55
N GLU A 71 -0.70 -0.45 -8.49
CA GLU A 71 -1.93 -0.75 -9.21
C GLU A 71 -1.65 -1.29 -10.60
N ASN A 72 -2.44 -2.28 -11.02
CA ASN A 72 -2.51 -2.74 -12.40
C ASN A 72 -3.86 -2.38 -13.00
N THR A 73 -3.90 -1.40 -13.89
CA THR A 73 -5.13 -0.95 -14.58
C THR A 73 -5.51 -1.82 -15.76
N SER A 74 -4.66 -2.76 -16.18
CA SER A 74 -4.93 -3.65 -17.31
C SER A 74 -5.93 -4.77 -16.98
N SER A 75 -6.46 -5.42 -17.99
CA SER A 75 -7.36 -6.57 -17.86
C SER A 75 -6.63 -7.91 -17.76
N LYS A 76 -5.30 -7.90 -17.61
CA LYS A 76 -4.45 -9.10 -17.49
C LYS A 76 -3.55 -8.95 -16.28
N ASP A 77 -3.23 -10.07 -15.64
CA ASP A 77 -2.23 -10.14 -14.61
C ASP A 77 -0.87 -9.65 -15.13
N PHE A 78 -0.13 -8.94 -14.29
CA PHE A 78 1.19 -8.42 -14.63
C PHE A 78 2.24 -9.01 -13.69
N SER A 79 3.20 -9.77 -14.23
CA SER A 79 4.31 -10.35 -13.47
C SER A 79 5.37 -9.27 -13.21
N ILE A 80 5.74 -9.06 -11.93
CA ILE A 80 6.81 -8.17 -11.50
C ILE A 80 7.92 -8.89 -10.73
N GLY A 81 7.92 -10.23 -10.72
CA GLY A 81 9.03 -11.00 -10.13
C GLY A 81 10.36 -10.60 -10.76
N GLY A 82 11.37 -10.27 -9.94
CA GLY A 82 12.67 -9.76 -10.39
C GLY A 82 12.72 -8.24 -10.66
N TYR A 83 11.59 -7.54 -10.60
CA TYR A 83 11.55 -6.07 -10.66
C TYR A 83 12.01 -5.48 -9.33
N TYR A 84 12.23 -4.16 -9.30
CA TYR A 84 12.74 -3.47 -8.13
C TYR A 84 11.81 -2.33 -7.70
N LEU A 85 11.71 -2.15 -6.37
CA LEU A 85 11.11 -0.98 -5.74
C LEU A 85 12.19 -0.25 -4.92
N SER A 86 12.13 1.08 -4.89
CA SER A 86 13.09 1.89 -4.15
C SER A 86 12.53 3.26 -3.80
N ASP A 87 12.99 3.84 -2.70
CA ASP A 87 12.81 5.24 -2.29
C ASP A 87 13.93 6.15 -2.83
N GLU A 88 14.81 5.61 -3.68
CA GLU A 88 15.95 6.32 -4.23
C GLU A 88 16.16 5.97 -5.71
N THR A 89 16.22 7.00 -6.56
CA THR A 89 16.41 6.82 -8.00
C THR A 89 17.73 6.12 -8.31
N GLY A 90 17.68 5.13 -9.21
CA GLY A 90 18.86 4.38 -9.65
C GLY A 90 19.34 3.28 -8.71
N LYS A 91 18.75 3.13 -7.52
CA LYS A 91 19.04 2.04 -6.60
C LYS A 91 17.84 1.09 -6.52
N GLY A 92 18.05 -0.18 -6.78
CA GLY A 92 17.03 -1.24 -6.58
C GLY A 92 17.17 -1.80 -5.17
N LYS A 93 16.52 -1.19 -4.17
CA LYS A 93 16.64 -1.59 -2.76
C LYS A 93 15.85 -2.85 -2.43
N TYR A 94 14.68 -3.03 -3.00
CA TYR A 94 13.82 -4.20 -2.85
C TYR A 94 13.65 -4.89 -4.19
N CYS A 95 13.92 -6.19 -4.26
CA CYS A 95 13.70 -7.03 -5.45
C CYS A 95 12.46 -7.90 -5.19
N PHE A 96 11.46 -7.78 -6.03
CA PHE A 96 10.25 -8.61 -5.90
C PHE A 96 10.59 -10.10 -6.06
N PRO A 97 10.13 -10.98 -5.15
CA PRO A 97 10.32 -12.42 -5.27
C PRO A 97 9.84 -12.97 -6.62
N ALA A 98 10.47 -14.05 -7.08
CA ALA A 98 10.03 -14.72 -8.30
C ALA A 98 8.56 -15.18 -8.15
N GLY A 99 7.77 -14.95 -9.20
CA GLY A 99 6.35 -15.28 -9.19
C GLY A 99 5.43 -14.20 -8.60
N THR A 100 5.98 -13.06 -8.16
CA THR A 100 5.14 -11.93 -7.73
C THR A 100 4.32 -11.39 -8.91
N VAL A 101 3.02 -11.22 -8.68
CA VAL A 101 2.05 -10.77 -9.69
C VAL A 101 1.21 -9.64 -9.13
N VAL A 102 0.99 -8.60 -9.93
CA VAL A 102 -0.07 -7.60 -9.68
C VAL A 102 -1.31 -8.05 -10.47
N PRO A 103 -2.41 -8.43 -9.80
CA PRO A 103 -3.59 -8.97 -10.46
C PRO A 103 -4.21 -8.01 -11.47
N ALA A 104 -4.89 -8.53 -12.48
CA ALA A 104 -5.68 -7.74 -13.43
C ALA A 104 -6.70 -6.86 -12.70
N ARG A 105 -6.73 -5.56 -13.02
CA ARG A 105 -7.61 -4.58 -12.36
C ARG A 105 -7.48 -4.56 -10.83
N GLY A 106 -6.31 -4.94 -10.32
CA GLY A 106 -6.00 -5.08 -8.90
C GLY A 106 -4.74 -4.33 -8.49
N TYR A 107 -4.32 -4.57 -7.27
CA TYR A 107 -3.16 -3.92 -6.68
C TYR A 107 -2.37 -4.88 -5.78
N LEU A 108 -1.16 -4.47 -5.50
CA LEU A 108 -0.24 -5.12 -4.59
C LEU A 108 0.28 -4.07 -3.59
N VAL A 109 0.16 -4.35 -2.30
CA VAL A 109 0.76 -3.52 -1.25
C VAL A 109 2.12 -4.10 -0.86
N VAL A 110 3.14 -3.26 -0.85
CA VAL A 110 4.48 -3.57 -0.38
C VAL A 110 4.70 -2.82 0.94
N TRP A 111 4.92 -3.57 2.00
CA TRP A 111 5.22 -3.04 3.32
C TRP A 111 6.70 -2.65 3.37
N CYS A 112 7.00 -1.48 3.95
CA CYS A 112 8.33 -0.90 3.97
C CYS A 112 8.80 -0.75 5.41
N SER A 113 9.87 -1.47 5.78
CA SER A 113 10.51 -1.35 7.08
C SER A 113 11.97 -1.81 7.00
N PRO A 114 12.93 -1.04 7.48
CA PRO A 114 14.32 -1.50 7.60
C PRO A 114 14.54 -2.43 8.79
N ASP A 115 13.58 -2.51 9.72
CA ASP A 115 13.71 -3.20 11.01
C ASP A 115 13.00 -4.56 11.04
N GLU A 116 12.13 -4.85 10.05
CA GLU A 116 11.40 -6.09 9.96
C GLU A 116 12.05 -7.07 8.97
N GLU A 117 11.98 -8.37 9.30
CA GLU A 117 12.46 -9.45 8.44
C GLU A 117 11.31 -10.02 7.60
N GLY A 118 11.64 -10.63 6.45
CA GLY A 118 10.67 -11.28 5.57
C GLY A 118 10.33 -10.46 4.34
N ASP A 119 9.04 -10.39 3.99
CA ASP A 119 8.56 -9.76 2.75
C ASP A 119 8.38 -8.23 2.89
N TYR A 120 9.32 -7.57 3.57
CA TYR A 120 9.36 -6.12 3.71
C TYR A 120 10.39 -5.51 2.76
N ALA A 121 10.05 -4.37 2.16
CA ALA A 121 11.05 -3.55 1.49
C ALA A 121 11.96 -2.93 2.56
N PRO A 122 13.32 -3.08 2.45
CA PRO A 122 14.26 -2.74 3.53
C PRO A 122 14.56 -1.25 3.61
N PHE A 123 13.52 -0.41 3.60
CA PHE A 123 13.61 1.03 3.76
C PHE A 123 12.33 1.59 4.38
N ALA A 124 12.41 2.76 4.99
CA ALA A 124 11.28 3.55 5.46
C ALA A 124 11.17 4.83 4.64
N LEU A 125 9.96 5.37 4.53
CA LEU A 125 9.69 6.60 3.78
C LEU A 125 9.71 7.82 4.71
N ARG A 126 10.21 8.95 4.20
CA ARG A 126 10.26 10.18 4.99
C ARG A 126 8.91 10.86 5.08
N LYS A 127 8.41 11.06 6.30
CA LYS A 127 7.19 11.83 6.60
C LYS A 127 7.22 13.24 5.99
N ALA A 128 8.38 13.87 5.96
CA ALA A 128 8.55 15.20 5.38
C ALA A 128 8.39 15.23 3.85
N GLY A 129 8.33 14.05 3.20
CA GLY A 129 8.27 13.93 1.75
C GLY A 129 9.59 14.30 1.06
N GLY A 130 9.51 14.52 -0.24
CA GLY A 130 10.64 14.89 -1.08
C GLY A 130 11.51 13.71 -1.52
N GLU A 131 11.09 12.47 -1.28
CA GLU A 131 11.71 11.26 -1.82
C GLU A 131 11.08 10.89 -3.15
N THR A 132 11.85 10.22 -4.00
CA THR A 132 11.34 9.65 -5.23
C THR A 132 11.19 8.15 -5.09
N VAL A 133 9.95 7.68 -4.99
CA VAL A 133 9.65 6.25 -5.05
C VAL A 133 9.69 5.81 -6.50
N CYS A 134 10.39 4.72 -6.80
CA CYS A 134 10.60 4.21 -8.16
C CYS A 134 10.23 2.73 -8.26
N LEU A 135 9.43 2.38 -9.27
CA LEU A 135 9.24 1.02 -9.75
C LEU A 135 10.10 0.82 -10.99
N MET A 136 10.97 -0.19 -10.98
CA MET A 136 11.93 -0.46 -12.05
C MET A 136 11.81 -1.92 -12.50
N ASN A 137 12.09 -2.18 -13.79
CA ASN A 137 12.16 -3.54 -14.32
C ASN A 137 13.45 -4.27 -13.88
N GLU A 138 13.62 -5.52 -14.31
CA GLU A 138 14.78 -6.35 -13.99
C GLU A 138 16.12 -5.73 -14.46
N ASN A 139 16.10 -4.88 -15.48
CA ASN A 139 17.27 -4.14 -15.97
C ASN A 139 17.46 -2.79 -15.28
N ARG A 140 16.67 -2.50 -14.22
CA ARG A 140 16.63 -1.24 -13.49
C ARG A 140 16.21 -0.02 -14.33
N ALA A 141 15.56 -0.23 -15.46
CA ALA A 141 14.89 0.83 -16.18
C ALA A 141 13.62 1.23 -15.41
N VAL A 142 13.45 2.53 -15.18
CA VAL A 142 12.30 3.07 -14.45
C VAL A 142 11.04 2.89 -15.30
N LEU A 143 10.05 2.20 -14.75
CA LEU A 143 8.71 2.05 -15.31
C LEU A 143 7.81 3.17 -14.82
N ASP A 144 7.87 3.45 -13.52
CA ASP A 144 7.10 4.51 -12.89
C ASP A 144 7.88 5.11 -11.73
N SER A 145 7.62 6.38 -11.46
CA SER A 145 8.17 7.07 -10.30
C SER A 145 7.23 8.17 -9.83
N ALA A 146 7.29 8.44 -8.53
CA ALA A 146 6.52 9.51 -7.93
C ALA A 146 7.30 10.16 -6.79
N VAL A 147 7.20 11.48 -6.69
CA VAL A 147 7.78 12.24 -5.57
C VAL A 147 6.77 12.29 -4.45
N THR A 148 7.19 11.87 -3.25
CA THR A 148 6.34 11.96 -2.04
C THR A 148 6.21 13.41 -1.58
N ALA A 149 5.03 13.78 -1.11
CA ALA A 149 4.77 15.06 -0.45
C ALA A 149 4.75 14.88 1.07
N ALA A 150 4.89 15.97 1.82
CA ALA A 150 4.62 15.95 3.26
C ALA A 150 3.14 15.72 3.51
N CYS A 151 2.80 14.84 4.47
CA CYS A 151 1.43 14.57 4.87
C CYS A 151 1.30 14.43 6.38
N ARG A 152 0.05 14.36 6.88
CA ARG A 152 -0.21 14.13 8.30
C ARG A 152 0.06 12.67 8.65
N SER A 153 0.38 12.40 9.92
CA SER A 153 0.46 11.03 10.44
C SER A 153 -0.83 10.26 10.16
N GLY A 154 -0.69 9.05 9.62
CA GLY A 154 -1.83 8.20 9.26
C GLY A 154 -2.61 8.63 8.02
N GLN A 155 -2.13 9.63 7.29
CA GLN A 155 -2.67 10.06 6.00
C GLN A 155 -1.81 9.49 4.88
N SER A 156 -2.44 8.90 3.88
CA SER A 156 -1.77 8.43 2.66
C SER A 156 -1.65 9.54 1.61
N LEU A 157 -0.81 9.29 0.64
CA LEU A 157 -0.65 10.08 -0.58
C LEU A 157 -1.18 9.26 -1.75
N VAL A 158 -2.17 9.76 -2.48
CA VAL A 158 -2.73 9.09 -3.65
C VAL A 158 -2.25 9.74 -4.95
N ARG A 159 -2.12 8.94 -6.01
CA ARG A 159 -1.76 9.42 -7.34
C ARG A 159 -2.91 10.24 -7.94
N GLY A 160 -2.69 11.50 -8.22
CA GLY A 160 -3.59 12.36 -8.96
C GLY A 160 -3.54 12.11 -10.47
N SER A 161 -4.47 12.69 -11.21
CA SER A 161 -4.53 12.58 -12.67
C SER A 161 -3.33 13.23 -13.39
N ASP A 162 -2.65 14.16 -12.73
CA ASP A 162 -1.42 14.79 -13.19
C ASP A 162 -0.15 13.98 -12.86
N GLY A 163 -0.30 12.84 -12.20
CA GLY A 163 0.79 11.96 -11.79
C GLY A 163 1.49 12.34 -10.49
N ALA A 164 1.07 13.41 -9.83
CA ALA A 164 1.60 13.76 -8.52
C ALA A 164 0.98 12.89 -7.42
N LEU A 165 1.74 12.63 -6.36
CA LEU A 165 1.19 12.07 -5.11
C LEU A 165 0.68 13.21 -4.24
N ILE A 166 -0.62 13.23 -3.99
CA ILE A 166 -1.31 14.26 -3.19
C ILE A 166 -1.96 13.64 -1.95
N PRO A 167 -2.09 14.37 -0.83
CA PRO A 167 -2.75 13.86 0.37
C PRO A 167 -4.19 13.44 0.11
N ALA A 168 -4.54 12.21 0.58
CA ALA A 168 -5.87 11.61 0.44
C ALA A 168 -6.91 12.26 1.35
#